data_9ce25d2328e7fde20df3b6d1716badd6
#
_entry.id   9ce25d2328e7fde20df3b6d1716badd6
#
_cell.length_a   1.000
_cell.length_b   1.000
_cell.length_c   1.000
_cell.angle_alpha   90.00
_cell.angle_beta   90.00
_cell.angle_gamma   90.00
#
_symmetry.space_group_name_H-M   'P 1'
#
loop_
_entity.id
_entity.type
_entity.pdbx_description
1 polymer ?
#
loop_
_entity_poly.entity_id
_entity_poly.type
_entity_poly.pdbx_seq_one_letter_code
_entity_poly.pdbx_strand_id
1 'polypeptide(L)'
;WYMRNVETAAMEGMNTIIVGSLDSFEANVKRYKELWEEYQGVGALTPQGREPKISLVNHIVVAETDKEALAIGEPAWEDYTWNLGTPRRLEAESRGLTQFLVPNDQMRPASAPDREARRDLYWAMTQRTEEQERRRQAPGGLGGIPNKGAGFGVIAGSPASIREYMDEYMSTGANYFVCSFQWGSLTNEQAMQSLELFVSEVMPHYAAEPTLI
;
A
#
# COMPACT_ATOMS: atom_id res chain seq x y z
N TRP A 1 -13.80 -1.75 5.94
CA TRP A 1 -13.32 -1.86 7.31
C TRP A 1 -11.83 -2.20 7.32
N TYR A 2 -11.03 -1.47 8.08
CA TYR A 2 -9.62 -1.76 8.29
C TYR A 2 -9.49 -2.90 9.29
N MET A 3 -8.98 -4.05 8.88
CA MET A 3 -8.96 -5.21 9.78
C MET A 3 -7.60 -5.89 9.85
N ARG A 4 -7.20 -6.15 11.08
CA ARG A 4 -6.18 -7.16 11.39
C ARG A 4 -6.77 -8.58 11.39
N ASN A 5 -8.10 -8.69 11.43
CA ASN A 5 -8.79 -9.98 11.52
C ASN A 5 -9.70 -10.17 10.31
N VAL A 6 -9.16 -10.81 9.30
CA VAL A 6 -9.85 -11.19 8.07
C VAL A 6 -11.02 -12.13 8.33
N GLU A 7 -10.91 -12.99 9.33
CA GLU A 7 -11.93 -13.98 9.69
C GLU A 7 -13.22 -13.31 10.14
N THR A 8 -13.14 -12.37 11.08
CA THR A 8 -14.33 -11.63 11.50
C THR A 8 -14.98 -10.87 10.35
N ALA A 9 -14.17 -10.26 9.45
CA ALA A 9 -14.71 -9.56 8.29
C ALA A 9 -15.49 -10.49 7.37
N ALA A 10 -14.96 -11.68 7.12
CA ALA A 10 -15.60 -12.66 6.26
C ALA A 10 -16.89 -13.22 6.89
N MET A 11 -16.85 -13.57 8.17
CA MET A 11 -18.01 -14.09 8.90
C MET A 11 -19.17 -13.08 8.96
N GLU A 12 -18.84 -11.79 9.10
CA GLU A 12 -19.83 -10.70 9.16
C GLU A 12 -20.19 -10.17 7.76
N GLY A 13 -19.59 -10.70 6.71
CA GLY A 13 -19.86 -10.26 5.34
C GLY A 13 -19.45 -8.83 5.02
N MET A 14 -18.39 -8.34 5.66
CA MET A 14 -17.94 -6.94 5.53
C MET A 14 -17.04 -6.77 4.31
N ASN A 15 -17.20 -5.68 3.59
CA ASN A 15 -16.14 -5.19 2.72
C ASN A 15 -14.88 -4.93 3.55
N THR A 16 -13.72 -5.34 3.05
CA THR A 16 -12.48 -5.22 3.80
C THR A 16 -11.38 -4.56 3.01
N ILE A 17 -10.61 -3.74 3.71
CA ILE A 17 -9.34 -3.19 3.22
C ILE A 17 -8.24 -3.77 4.10
N ILE A 18 -7.36 -4.53 3.50
CA ILE A 18 -6.24 -5.20 4.16
C ILE A 18 -5.01 -4.31 4.03
N VAL A 19 -4.11 -4.41 4.98
CA VAL A 19 -2.81 -3.73 4.94
C VAL A 19 -1.73 -4.77 5.06
N GLY A 20 -0.73 -4.70 4.19
CA GLY A 20 0.37 -5.65 4.17
C GLY A 20 1.09 -5.65 2.82
N SER A 21 1.98 -6.62 2.62
CA SER A 21 2.58 -6.91 1.33
C SER A 21 1.59 -7.64 0.42
N LEU A 22 1.87 -7.66 -0.88
CA LEU A 22 1.04 -8.37 -1.84
C LEU A 22 0.96 -9.88 -1.53
N ASP A 23 2.08 -10.50 -1.12
CA ASP A 23 2.11 -11.91 -0.72
C ASP A 23 1.20 -12.20 0.47
N SER A 24 1.26 -11.35 1.51
CA SER A 24 0.38 -11.49 2.67
C SER A 24 -1.08 -11.19 2.35
N PHE A 25 -1.32 -10.32 1.38
CA PHE A 25 -2.64 -9.99 0.89
C PHE A 25 -3.29 -11.16 0.17
N GLU A 26 -2.57 -11.85 -0.72
CA GLU A 26 -3.05 -13.04 -1.42
C GLU A 26 -3.54 -14.11 -0.43
N ALA A 27 -2.73 -14.42 0.59
CA ALA A 27 -3.11 -15.38 1.62
C ALA A 27 -4.38 -14.94 2.38
N ASN A 28 -4.52 -13.66 2.67
CA ASN A 28 -5.70 -13.10 3.33
C ASN A 28 -6.94 -13.11 2.43
N VAL A 29 -6.80 -12.82 1.13
CA VAL A 29 -7.91 -12.90 0.16
C VAL A 29 -8.42 -14.33 0.07
N LYS A 30 -7.52 -15.30 -0.06
CA LYS A 30 -7.88 -16.71 -0.08
C LYS A 30 -8.62 -17.12 1.19
N ARG A 31 -8.08 -16.78 2.37
CA ARG A 31 -8.72 -17.08 3.65
C ARG A 31 -10.08 -16.40 3.80
N TYR A 32 -10.20 -15.15 3.35
CA TYR A 32 -11.47 -14.44 3.35
C TYR A 32 -12.53 -15.18 2.52
N LYS A 33 -12.18 -15.60 1.30
CA LYS A 33 -13.12 -16.28 0.40
C LYS A 33 -13.56 -17.64 0.96
N GLU A 34 -12.64 -18.43 1.51
CA GLU A 34 -12.97 -19.70 2.17
C GLU A 34 -14.01 -19.51 3.29
N LEU A 35 -13.78 -18.55 4.16
CA LEU A 35 -14.69 -18.25 5.26
C LEU A 35 -16.01 -17.64 4.77
N TRP A 36 -15.95 -16.79 3.76
CA TRP A 36 -17.16 -16.26 3.14
C TRP A 36 -18.05 -17.37 2.58
N GLU A 37 -17.48 -18.35 1.89
CA GLU A 37 -18.21 -19.51 1.40
C GLU A 37 -18.79 -20.36 2.54
N GLU A 38 -18.01 -20.59 3.60
CA GLU A 38 -18.43 -21.36 4.76
C GLU A 38 -19.60 -20.70 5.49
N TYR A 39 -19.53 -19.41 5.73
CA TYR A 39 -20.53 -18.66 6.48
C TYR A 39 -21.60 -18.01 5.61
N GLN A 40 -21.45 -18.02 4.28
CA GLN A 40 -22.39 -17.45 3.29
C GLN A 40 -22.82 -16.01 3.59
N GLY A 41 -21.96 -15.25 4.27
CA GLY A 41 -22.29 -13.88 4.66
C GLY A 41 -23.48 -13.80 5.61
N VAL A 42 -23.62 -14.73 6.51
CA VAL A 42 -24.73 -14.80 7.50
C VAL A 42 -24.75 -13.58 8.43
N GLY A 43 -23.67 -12.81 8.48
CA GLY A 43 -23.60 -11.55 9.22
C GLY A 43 -24.59 -10.51 8.69
N ALA A 44 -25.06 -9.67 9.59
CA ALA A 44 -26.15 -8.73 9.33
C ALA A 44 -25.80 -7.54 8.40
N LEU A 45 -24.54 -7.38 8.01
CA LEU A 45 -24.04 -6.16 7.40
C LEU A 45 -24.00 -6.18 5.87
N THR A 46 -24.06 -7.36 5.25
CA THR A 46 -24.07 -7.47 3.78
C THR A 46 -25.41 -8.02 3.29
N PRO A 47 -26.08 -7.33 2.36
CA PRO A 47 -27.27 -7.88 1.71
C PRO A 47 -26.95 -9.24 1.08
N GLN A 48 -27.81 -10.22 1.30
CA GLN A 48 -27.68 -11.54 0.68
C GLN A 48 -27.45 -11.43 -0.82
N GLY A 49 -26.46 -12.16 -1.33
CA GLY A 49 -26.14 -12.22 -2.74
C GLY A 49 -25.15 -11.18 -3.27
N ARG A 50 -24.59 -10.32 -2.43
CA ARG A 50 -23.50 -9.42 -2.84
C ARG A 50 -22.14 -9.97 -2.41
N GLU A 51 -21.28 -10.20 -3.38
CA GLU A 51 -19.87 -10.48 -3.13
C GLU A 51 -19.23 -9.28 -2.45
N PRO A 52 -18.57 -9.48 -1.29
CA PRO A 52 -17.91 -8.39 -0.57
C PRO A 52 -16.70 -7.86 -1.34
N LYS A 53 -16.41 -6.59 -1.18
CA LYS A 53 -15.24 -5.94 -1.77
C LYS A 53 -14.01 -6.21 -0.92
N ILE A 54 -12.96 -6.73 -1.54
CA ILE A 54 -11.67 -7.04 -0.88
C ILE A 54 -10.59 -6.23 -1.58
N SER A 55 -9.90 -5.40 -0.82
CA SER A 55 -8.87 -4.50 -1.33
C SER A 55 -7.65 -4.42 -0.41
N LEU A 56 -6.54 -4.02 -1.00
CA LEU A 56 -5.35 -3.48 -0.33
C LEU A 56 -5.34 -1.96 -0.52
N VAL A 57 -4.80 -1.21 0.44
CA VAL A 57 -4.52 0.21 0.24
C VAL A 57 -3.25 0.37 -0.56
N ASN A 58 -3.34 1.06 -1.69
CA ASN A 58 -2.22 1.32 -2.56
C ASN A 58 -1.91 2.83 -2.58
N HIS A 59 -0.69 3.19 -2.20
CA HIS A 59 -0.17 4.53 -2.35
C HIS A 59 0.54 4.60 -3.70
N ILE A 60 0.02 5.38 -4.64
CA ILE A 60 0.42 5.33 -6.04
C ILE A 60 1.00 6.66 -6.50
N VAL A 61 2.07 6.59 -7.28
CA VAL A 61 2.60 7.69 -8.10
C VAL A 61 2.79 7.18 -9.51
N VAL A 62 2.10 7.80 -10.46
CA VAL A 62 2.26 7.53 -11.89
C VAL A 62 2.93 8.74 -12.53
N ALA A 63 3.98 8.50 -13.32
CA ALA A 63 4.66 9.50 -14.13
C ALA A 63 4.98 8.91 -15.51
N GLU A 64 5.49 9.73 -16.44
CA GLU A 64 5.82 9.29 -17.79
C GLU A 64 6.85 8.15 -17.80
N THR A 65 7.76 8.15 -16.82
CA THR A 65 8.79 7.13 -16.65
C THR A 65 8.88 6.64 -15.22
N ASP A 66 9.32 5.39 -15.03
CA ASP A 66 9.58 4.82 -13.70
C ASP A 66 10.56 5.66 -12.88
N LYS A 67 11.58 6.21 -13.55
CA LYS A 67 12.57 7.06 -12.90
C LYS A 67 11.97 8.33 -12.31
N GLU A 68 11.08 8.98 -13.03
CA GLU A 68 10.36 10.18 -12.56
C GLU A 68 9.41 9.83 -11.43
N ALA A 69 8.64 8.77 -11.60
CA ALA A 69 7.72 8.30 -10.56
C ALA A 69 8.43 8.00 -9.23
N LEU A 70 9.60 7.35 -9.29
CA LEU A 70 10.43 7.08 -8.13
C LEU A 70 11.01 8.35 -7.51
N ALA A 71 11.51 9.27 -8.34
CA ALA A 71 12.05 10.54 -7.85
C ALA A 71 11.01 11.38 -7.09
N ILE A 72 9.73 11.23 -7.45
CA ILE A 72 8.59 11.86 -6.76
C ILE A 72 8.16 11.03 -5.55
N GLY A 73 8.00 9.73 -5.72
CA GLY A 73 7.38 8.86 -4.74
C GLY A 73 8.26 8.53 -3.54
N GLU A 74 9.55 8.26 -3.75
CA GLU A 74 10.45 7.88 -2.65
C GLU A 74 10.54 8.97 -1.55
N PRO A 75 10.82 10.24 -1.85
CA PRO A 75 10.87 11.27 -0.83
C PRO A 75 9.54 11.49 -0.12
N ALA A 76 8.44 11.43 -0.85
CA ALA A 76 7.11 11.57 -0.28
C ALA A 76 6.76 10.41 0.66
N TRP A 77 7.21 9.19 0.33
CA TRP A 77 7.04 8.01 1.18
C TRP A 77 7.86 8.09 2.46
N GLU A 78 9.09 8.59 2.39
CA GLU A 78 9.91 8.87 3.56
C GLU A 78 9.20 9.81 4.54
N ASP A 79 8.68 10.93 4.02
CA ASP A 79 7.94 11.91 4.81
C ASP A 79 6.64 11.32 5.38
N TYR A 80 5.90 10.54 4.58
CA TYR A 80 4.68 9.88 5.03
C TYR A 80 4.93 8.92 6.19
N THR A 81 5.90 8.02 6.01
CA THR A 81 6.22 7.02 7.03
C THR A 81 6.81 7.63 8.29
N TRP A 82 7.57 8.71 8.15
CA TRP A 82 8.07 9.47 9.30
C TRP A 82 6.92 10.07 10.11
N ASN A 83 6.03 10.77 9.43
CA ASN A 83 4.92 11.49 10.07
C ASN A 83 3.89 10.55 10.69
N LEU A 84 3.67 9.39 10.09
CA LEU A 84 2.71 8.39 10.60
C LEU A 84 3.03 7.93 12.03
N GLY A 85 4.31 7.82 12.38
CA GLY A 85 4.76 7.41 13.72
C GLY A 85 5.04 8.58 14.69
N THR A 86 5.08 9.82 14.21
CA THR A 86 5.48 10.98 15.02
C THR A 86 4.65 11.17 16.29
N PRO A 87 3.31 11.11 16.28
CA PRO A 87 2.53 11.29 17.50
C PRO A 87 2.86 10.25 18.58
N ARG A 88 3.09 9.00 18.19
CA ARG A 88 3.47 7.93 19.13
C ARG A 88 4.86 8.18 19.73
N ARG A 89 5.80 8.62 18.91
CA ARG A 89 7.17 8.91 19.38
C ARG A 89 7.19 10.08 20.35
N LEU A 90 6.50 11.16 20.03
CA LEU A 90 6.37 12.33 20.92
C LEU A 90 5.73 11.95 22.25
N GLU A 91 4.65 11.17 22.22
CA GLU A 91 3.99 10.74 23.45
C GLU A 91 4.86 9.79 24.26
N ALA A 92 5.54 8.84 23.62
CA ALA A 92 6.44 7.91 24.30
C ALA A 92 7.64 8.65 24.92
N GLU A 93 8.21 9.63 24.23
CA GLU A 93 9.29 10.45 24.75
C GLU A 93 8.84 11.26 25.98
N SER A 94 7.70 11.93 25.90
CA SER A 94 7.15 12.74 26.99
C SER A 94 6.88 11.92 28.27
N ARG A 95 6.61 10.62 28.12
CA ARG A 95 6.32 9.69 29.22
C ARG A 95 7.50 8.81 29.63
N GLY A 96 8.63 8.89 28.97
CA GLY A 96 9.77 8.00 29.22
C GLY A 96 9.50 6.54 28.83
N LEU A 97 8.66 6.31 27.80
CA LEU A 97 8.21 5.00 27.37
C LEU A 97 8.79 4.58 26.02
N THR A 98 9.87 5.19 25.57
CA THR A 98 10.48 4.93 24.23
C THR A 98 10.90 3.48 24.03
N GLN A 99 11.25 2.76 25.12
CA GLN A 99 11.60 1.33 25.07
C GLN A 99 10.42 0.41 24.64
N PHE A 100 9.18 0.90 24.69
CA PHE A 100 7.98 0.17 24.27
C PHE A 100 7.55 0.46 22.84
N LEU A 101 8.22 1.38 22.15
CA LEU A 101 7.98 1.62 20.74
C LEU A 101 8.42 0.41 19.92
N VAL A 102 7.81 0.22 18.76
CA VAL A 102 8.30 -0.77 17.79
C VAL A 102 9.72 -0.42 17.33
N PRO A 103 10.56 -1.40 16.97
CA PRO A 103 11.99 -1.15 16.70
C PRO A 103 12.25 0.01 15.74
N ASN A 104 11.49 0.13 14.68
CA ASN A 104 11.64 1.23 13.73
C ASN A 104 11.36 2.61 14.34
N ASP A 105 10.38 2.72 15.24
CA ASP A 105 10.08 3.97 15.94
C ASP A 105 11.08 4.27 17.05
N GLN A 106 11.72 3.26 17.66
CA GLN A 106 12.81 3.47 18.63
C GLN A 106 14.05 4.10 18.00
N MET A 107 14.33 3.76 16.74
CA MET A 107 15.47 4.30 15.99
C MET A 107 15.24 5.73 15.47
N ARG A 108 13.99 6.19 15.46
CA ARG A 108 13.62 7.51 14.96
C ARG A 108 13.50 8.50 16.11
N PRO A 109 14.26 9.63 16.12
CA PRO A 109 14.05 10.65 17.12
C PRO A 109 12.65 11.25 17.00
N ALA A 110 12.07 11.68 18.13
CA ALA A 110 10.76 12.31 18.16
C ALA A 110 10.78 13.69 17.47
N SER A 111 11.84 14.46 17.69
CA SER A 111 12.09 15.69 16.93
C SER A 111 12.55 15.34 15.52
N ALA A 112 11.83 15.85 14.53
CA ALA A 112 12.19 15.65 13.14
C ALA A 112 13.56 16.30 12.86
N PRO A 113 14.62 15.53 12.56
CA PRO A 113 15.82 16.11 11.99
C PRO A 113 15.47 16.74 10.62
N ASP A 114 16.40 17.47 10.04
CA ASP A 114 16.22 17.95 8.68
C ASP A 114 15.93 16.78 7.70
N ARG A 115 15.49 17.11 6.51
CA ARG A 115 15.06 16.11 5.53
C ARG A 115 16.17 15.15 5.14
N GLU A 116 17.41 15.63 5.08
CA GLU A 116 18.56 14.81 4.69
C GLU A 116 18.86 13.76 5.77
N ALA A 117 18.90 14.15 7.04
CA ALA A 117 19.08 13.22 8.16
C ALA A 117 17.93 12.23 8.28
N ARG A 118 16.68 12.61 7.96
CA ARG A 118 15.54 11.68 7.91
C ARG A 118 15.70 10.63 6.82
N ARG A 119 16.15 11.05 5.65
CA ARG A 119 16.42 10.16 4.53
C ARG A 119 17.51 9.15 4.87
N ASP A 120 18.60 9.60 5.44
CA ASP A 120 19.72 8.73 5.83
C ASP A 120 19.30 7.70 6.88
N LEU A 121 18.51 8.11 7.86
CA LEU A 121 17.91 7.20 8.84
C LEU A 121 16.97 6.19 8.17
N TYR A 122 16.12 6.63 7.25
CA TYR A 122 15.22 5.75 6.51
C TYR A 122 16.01 4.69 5.73
N TRP A 123 17.02 5.08 4.99
CA TRP A 123 17.86 4.15 4.23
C TRP A 123 18.67 3.22 5.13
N ALA A 124 19.19 3.70 6.24
CA ALA A 124 19.88 2.85 7.22
C ALA A 124 18.95 1.78 7.81
N MET A 125 17.67 2.12 8.02
CA MET A 125 16.67 1.20 8.58
C MET A 125 16.09 0.25 7.55
N THR A 126 16.07 0.65 6.29
CA THR A 126 15.54 -0.16 5.17
C THR A 126 16.65 -0.90 4.42
N GLN A 127 17.80 -1.15 5.07
CA GLN A 127 18.86 -1.95 4.45
C GLN A 127 18.29 -3.25 3.91
N ARG A 128 18.18 -3.29 2.60
CA ARG A 128 17.69 -4.47 1.88
C ARG A 128 18.74 -5.56 1.96
N THR A 129 18.29 -6.77 2.16
CA THR A 129 19.18 -7.91 1.97
C THR A 129 19.60 -7.99 0.49
N GLU A 130 20.75 -8.58 0.19
CA GLU A 130 21.18 -8.78 -1.21
C GLU A 130 20.14 -9.56 -2.04
N GLU A 131 19.34 -10.37 -1.40
CA GLU A 131 18.26 -11.13 -2.02
C GLU A 131 17.08 -10.22 -2.40
N GLN A 132 16.71 -9.30 -1.54
CA GLN A 132 15.66 -8.31 -1.83
C GLN A 132 16.08 -7.37 -2.96
N GLU A 133 17.35 -6.98 -3.00
CA GLU A 133 17.86 -6.15 -4.10
C GLU A 133 17.95 -6.95 -5.41
N ARG A 134 18.33 -8.22 -5.38
CA ARG A 134 18.30 -9.10 -6.55
C ARG A 134 16.89 -9.29 -7.11
N ARG A 135 15.89 -9.45 -6.26
CA ARG A 135 14.48 -9.56 -6.67
C ARG A 135 13.98 -8.26 -7.31
N ARG A 136 14.42 -7.11 -6.82
CA ARG A 136 14.10 -5.81 -7.41
C ARG A 136 14.68 -5.64 -8.82
N GLN A 137 15.88 -6.16 -9.06
CA GLN A 137 16.61 -6.04 -10.33
C GLN A 137 16.28 -7.15 -11.33
N ALA A 138 15.53 -8.19 -10.94
CA ALA A 138 15.16 -9.27 -11.83
C ALA A 138 14.19 -8.79 -12.94
N PRO A 139 14.33 -9.31 -14.19
CA PRO A 139 13.35 -9.06 -15.24
C PRO A 139 11.95 -9.50 -14.79
N GLY A 140 10.97 -8.60 -14.85
CA GLY A 140 9.63 -8.84 -14.30
C GLY A 140 9.50 -8.57 -12.79
N GLY A 141 10.61 -8.29 -12.08
CA GLY A 141 10.55 -7.59 -10.82
C GLY A 141 10.14 -6.16 -11.09
N LEU A 142 9.10 -5.67 -10.42
CA LEU A 142 8.69 -4.27 -10.51
C LEU A 142 9.87 -3.40 -10.05
N GLY A 143 10.76 -3.06 -10.99
CA GLY A 143 12.08 -2.47 -10.76
C GLY A 143 12.07 -1.12 -10.05
N GLY A 144 10.91 -0.60 -9.78
CA GLY A 144 10.66 0.64 -9.09
C GLY A 144 9.84 0.52 -7.83
N ILE A 145 9.33 -0.67 -7.47
CA ILE A 145 8.53 -0.81 -6.28
C ILE A 145 9.42 -1.25 -5.11
N PRO A 146 9.82 -0.32 -4.23
CA PRO A 146 10.45 -0.70 -2.98
C PRO A 146 9.42 -1.48 -2.17
N ASN A 147 9.74 -2.74 -1.85
CA ASN A 147 9.02 -3.56 -0.90
C ASN A 147 7.80 -4.36 -1.38
N LYS A 148 7.98 -5.29 -2.31
CA LYS A 148 7.07 -6.45 -2.36
C LYS A 148 7.01 -7.22 -1.01
N GLY A 149 7.94 -7.00 -0.11
CA GLY A 149 8.12 -7.81 1.09
C GLY A 149 7.98 -7.13 2.46
N ALA A 150 7.81 -5.83 2.55
CA ALA A 150 7.86 -5.12 3.83
C ALA A 150 6.58 -4.34 4.22
N GLY A 151 5.44 -4.79 3.81
CA GLY A 151 4.15 -4.41 4.42
C GLY A 151 3.62 -3.00 4.17
N PHE A 152 4.44 -2.07 3.77
CA PHE A 152 4.08 -0.72 3.37
C PHE A 152 5.06 -0.26 2.30
N GLY A 153 4.59 0.00 1.12
CA GLY A 153 5.39 0.50 0.02
C GLY A 153 4.62 1.52 -0.80
N VAL A 154 5.35 2.40 -1.47
CA VAL A 154 4.81 3.20 -2.55
C VAL A 154 4.87 2.40 -3.84
N ILE A 155 3.82 2.48 -4.63
CA ILE A 155 3.78 1.97 -5.99
C ILE A 155 4.08 3.17 -6.88
N ALA A 156 5.29 3.22 -7.43
CA ALA A 156 5.72 4.33 -8.26
C ALA A 156 6.25 3.80 -9.59
N GLY A 157 5.67 4.24 -10.69
CA GLY A 157 6.06 3.75 -12.01
C GLY A 157 5.37 4.47 -13.17
N SER A 158 5.81 4.12 -14.36
CA SER A 158 5.13 4.48 -15.60
C SER A 158 3.78 3.76 -15.70
N PRO A 159 2.86 4.21 -16.57
CA PRO A 159 1.60 3.50 -16.79
C PRO A 159 1.78 2.02 -17.11
N ALA A 160 2.85 1.64 -17.82
CA ALA A 160 3.15 0.24 -18.12
C ALA A 160 3.48 -0.56 -16.84
N SER A 161 4.37 -0.05 -15.99
CA SER A 161 4.74 -0.69 -14.73
C SER A 161 3.58 -0.77 -13.75
N ILE A 162 2.70 0.24 -13.73
CA ILE A 162 1.51 0.21 -12.89
C ILE A 162 0.52 -0.84 -13.39
N ARG A 163 0.36 -1.04 -14.71
CA ARG A 163 -0.46 -2.14 -15.24
C ARG A 163 0.08 -3.51 -14.83
N GLU A 164 1.38 -3.73 -14.95
CA GLU A 164 2.00 -4.99 -14.48
C GLU A 164 1.71 -5.25 -12.99
N TYR A 165 1.82 -4.22 -12.17
CA TYR A 165 1.44 -4.33 -10.75
C TYR A 165 -0.04 -4.67 -10.57
N MET A 166 -0.94 -4.03 -11.32
CA MET A 166 -2.37 -4.29 -11.22
C MET A 166 -2.73 -5.71 -11.70
N ASP A 167 -2.07 -6.22 -12.72
CA ASP A 167 -2.25 -7.60 -13.17
C ASP A 167 -1.87 -8.59 -12.07
N GLU A 168 -0.74 -8.38 -11.42
CA GLU A 168 -0.33 -9.18 -10.28
C GLU A 168 -1.30 -9.03 -9.10
N TYR A 169 -1.75 -7.80 -8.82
CA TYR A 169 -2.74 -7.52 -7.79
C TYR A 169 -4.06 -8.27 -8.05
N MET A 170 -4.58 -8.21 -9.27
CA MET A 170 -5.80 -8.90 -9.65
C MET A 170 -5.65 -10.43 -9.58
N SER A 171 -4.45 -10.96 -9.87
CA SER A 171 -4.17 -12.40 -9.77
C SER A 171 -4.31 -12.95 -8.35
N THR A 172 -4.20 -12.11 -7.31
CA THR A 172 -4.47 -12.51 -5.92
C THR A 172 -5.93 -12.88 -5.65
N GLY A 173 -6.81 -12.58 -6.60
CA GLY A 173 -8.25 -12.76 -6.45
C GLY A 173 -8.95 -11.59 -5.75
N ALA A 174 -8.27 -10.45 -5.56
CA ALA A 174 -8.91 -9.19 -5.17
C ALA A 174 -9.96 -8.76 -6.21
N ASN A 175 -11.01 -8.12 -5.75
CA ASN A 175 -12.11 -7.65 -6.61
C ASN A 175 -12.39 -6.15 -6.45
N TYR A 176 -11.52 -5.44 -5.76
CA TYR A 176 -11.61 -4.01 -5.55
C TYR A 176 -10.21 -3.40 -5.42
N PHE A 177 -9.99 -2.24 -6.04
CA PHE A 177 -8.71 -1.54 -6.00
C PHE A 177 -8.89 -0.17 -5.35
N VAL A 178 -8.23 0.04 -4.22
CA VAL A 178 -8.23 1.33 -3.52
C VAL A 178 -6.87 2.00 -3.69
N CYS A 179 -6.86 3.17 -4.28
CA CYS A 179 -5.66 3.95 -4.50
C CYS A 179 -5.70 5.29 -3.79
N SER A 180 -4.56 5.71 -3.27
CA SER A 180 -4.32 7.01 -2.68
C SER A 180 -3.25 7.73 -3.49
N PHE A 181 -3.59 8.90 -4.03
CA PHE A 181 -2.68 9.73 -4.83
C PHE A 181 -2.12 10.91 -4.03
N GLN A 182 -2.75 11.29 -2.92
CA GLN A 182 -2.32 12.40 -2.07
C GLN A 182 -1.85 11.88 -0.71
N TRP A 183 -0.54 11.91 -0.48
CA TRP A 183 0.09 11.45 0.76
C TRP A 183 1.52 11.99 0.89
N GLY A 184 2.06 11.97 2.10
CA GLY A 184 3.41 12.47 2.39
C GLY A 184 3.61 13.94 2.00
N SER A 185 4.69 14.21 1.31
CA SER A 185 5.03 15.53 0.78
C SER A 185 4.66 15.74 -0.69
N LEU A 186 3.80 14.90 -1.25
CA LEU A 186 3.31 15.11 -2.62
C LEU A 186 2.57 16.45 -2.73
N THR A 187 2.95 17.23 -3.72
CA THR A 187 2.20 18.45 -4.06
C THR A 187 0.87 18.09 -4.71
N ASN A 188 -0.08 19.01 -4.66
CA ASN A 188 -1.37 18.80 -5.33
C ASN A 188 -1.19 18.60 -6.84
N GLU A 189 -0.24 19.28 -7.46
CA GLU A 189 0.06 19.14 -8.89
C GLU A 189 0.57 17.74 -9.20
N GLN A 190 1.52 17.21 -8.42
CA GLN A 190 2.04 15.86 -8.58
C GLN A 190 0.95 14.80 -8.40
N ALA A 191 0.10 14.97 -7.41
CA ALA A 191 -1.01 14.07 -7.15
C ALA A 191 -2.03 14.08 -8.29
N MET A 192 -2.37 15.26 -8.83
CA MET A 192 -3.31 15.40 -9.94
C MET A 192 -2.74 14.85 -11.24
N GLN A 193 -1.49 15.12 -11.58
CA GLN A 193 -0.82 14.55 -12.75
C GLN A 193 -0.78 13.01 -12.68
N SER A 194 -0.44 12.48 -11.51
CA SER A 194 -0.44 11.04 -11.27
C SER A 194 -1.84 10.43 -11.45
N LEU A 195 -2.88 11.09 -10.94
CA LEU A 195 -4.27 10.65 -11.09
C LEU A 195 -4.71 10.71 -12.57
N GLU A 196 -4.38 11.77 -13.29
CA GLU A 196 -4.73 11.94 -14.70
C GLU A 196 -4.09 10.86 -15.56
N LEU A 197 -2.80 10.57 -15.38
CA LEU A 197 -2.11 9.47 -16.06
C LEU A 197 -2.72 8.11 -15.71
N PHE A 198 -3.05 7.89 -14.45
CA PHE A 198 -3.72 6.65 -14.05
C PHE A 198 -5.07 6.47 -14.73
N VAL A 199 -5.87 7.52 -14.76
CA VAL A 199 -7.22 7.49 -15.36
C VAL A 199 -7.16 7.32 -16.87
N SER A 200 -6.21 7.98 -17.55
CA SER A 200 -6.12 7.92 -19.02
C SER A 200 -5.41 6.66 -19.52
N GLU A 201 -4.35 6.19 -18.84
CA GLU A 201 -3.44 5.19 -19.38
C GLU A 201 -3.52 3.83 -18.67
N VAL A 202 -4.03 3.78 -17.44
CA VAL A 202 -4.08 2.55 -16.65
C VAL A 202 -5.52 2.05 -16.49
N MET A 203 -6.38 2.88 -15.96
CA MET A 203 -7.76 2.51 -15.61
C MET A 203 -8.56 1.91 -16.79
N PRO A 204 -8.43 2.37 -18.05
CA PRO A 204 -9.19 1.81 -19.17
C PRO A 204 -8.95 0.32 -19.43
N HIS A 205 -7.80 -0.21 -19.01
CA HIS A 205 -7.48 -1.64 -19.16
C HIS A 205 -8.25 -2.52 -18.17
N TYR A 206 -8.80 -1.95 -17.10
CA TYR A 206 -9.46 -2.66 -15.98
C TYR A 206 -10.91 -2.23 -15.78
N ALA A 207 -11.32 -1.13 -16.41
CA ALA A 207 -12.71 -0.73 -16.39
C ALA A 207 -13.52 -1.73 -17.24
N ALA A 208 -14.47 -2.43 -16.62
CA ALA A 208 -15.50 -3.12 -17.39
C ALA A 208 -16.23 -2.08 -18.25
N GLU A 209 -16.55 -2.42 -19.50
CA GLU A 209 -17.39 -1.53 -20.32
C GLU A 209 -18.62 -1.12 -19.50
N PRO A 210 -18.95 0.18 -19.44
CA PRO A 210 -20.09 0.62 -18.67
C PRO A 210 -21.33 -0.08 -19.23
N THR A 211 -21.87 -0.99 -18.46
CA THR A 211 -23.20 -1.55 -18.77
C THR A 211 -24.16 -0.39 -18.61
N LEU A 212 -24.60 0.17 -19.74
CA LEU A 212 -25.67 1.15 -19.75
C LEU A 212 -26.91 0.47 -19.17
N ILE A 213 -27.24 0.87 -17.94
CA ILE A 213 -28.49 0.47 -17.27
C ILE A 213 -29.60 1.41 -17.75
#